data_298c75cfc673029af4c7276f3b4d2993
#
_entry.id   298c75cfc673029af4c7276f3b4d2993
#
_cell.length_a   1.000
_cell.length_b   1.000
_cell.length_c   1.000
_cell.angle_alpha   90.00
_cell.angle_beta   90.00
_cell.angle_gamma   90.00
#
_symmetry.space_group_name_H-M   'P 1'
#
loop_
_entity.id
_entity.type
_entity.pdbx_description
1 polymer ?
#
loop_
_entity_poly.entity_id
_entity_poly.type
_entity_poly.pdbx_seq_one_letter_code
_entity_poly.pdbx_strand_id
1 'polypeptide(L)'
;ALGTYLSKLGKKIAVLAVDPSSSITKGSIMGDKTRMENLVKDPNVYIRPSPAGNELGGVSNKTRESIILCESAGYDIILIETVGVGQSEISVYEMVDYFLLLKLAGAGDELQGIKRGIIEMADSIIINKSDGDNIEAAKQAQSEFKLALSLYPIKASKWNPMVTTCSSINLNGIEEIWTEICNYFKLTKKNGYF
;
A
#
# COMPACT_ATOMS: atom_id res chain seq x y z
N ALA A 1 -0.76 -8.46 -7.78
CA ALA A 1 -1.34 -7.69 -8.88
C ALA A 1 -0.48 -6.48 -9.23
N LEU A 2 -0.40 -5.42 -8.39
CA LEU A 2 0.34 -4.18 -8.73
C LEU A 2 1.82 -4.46 -9.04
N GLY A 3 2.55 -5.19 -8.19
CA GLY A 3 3.96 -5.55 -8.44
C GLY A 3 4.15 -6.31 -9.76
N THR A 4 3.27 -7.26 -10.08
CA THR A 4 3.30 -7.99 -11.36
C THR A 4 3.05 -7.07 -12.56
N TYR A 5 2.13 -6.12 -12.42
CA TYR A 5 1.86 -5.12 -13.46
C TYR A 5 3.10 -4.23 -13.69
N LEU A 6 3.71 -3.74 -12.64
CA LEU A 6 4.90 -2.88 -12.70
C LEU A 6 6.12 -3.61 -13.28
N SER A 7 6.32 -4.88 -12.93
CA SER A 7 7.39 -5.70 -13.51
C SER A 7 7.21 -5.90 -15.03
N LYS A 8 5.97 -6.10 -15.50
CA LYS A 8 5.66 -6.15 -16.94
C LYS A 8 5.96 -4.84 -17.67
N LEU A 9 5.96 -3.71 -16.97
CA LEU A 9 6.43 -2.42 -17.50
C LEU A 9 7.96 -2.26 -17.48
N GLY A 10 8.70 -3.33 -17.14
CA GLY A 10 10.16 -3.33 -17.09
C GLY A 10 10.75 -2.67 -15.84
N LYS A 11 9.95 -2.43 -14.78
CA LYS A 11 10.41 -1.83 -13.53
C LYS A 11 11.08 -2.86 -12.64
N LYS A 12 12.16 -2.46 -11.96
CA LYS A 12 12.76 -3.22 -10.86
C LYS A 12 12.04 -2.89 -9.56
N ILE A 13 11.54 -3.90 -8.86
CA ILE A 13 10.64 -3.73 -7.73
C ILE A 13 11.21 -4.41 -6.50
N ALA A 14 11.29 -3.69 -5.38
CA ALA A 14 11.49 -4.28 -4.07
C ALA A 14 10.16 -4.30 -3.30
N VAL A 15 9.83 -5.42 -2.66
CA VAL A 15 8.69 -5.58 -1.76
C VAL A 15 9.23 -5.83 -0.35
N LEU A 16 8.97 -4.89 0.55
CA LEU A 16 9.31 -4.99 1.96
C LEU A 16 8.03 -5.30 2.75
N ALA A 17 7.80 -6.57 3.07
CA ALA A 17 6.63 -6.99 3.83
C ALA A 17 6.92 -6.80 5.33
N VAL A 18 6.18 -5.88 5.95
CA VAL A 18 6.24 -5.60 7.39
C VAL A 18 5.14 -6.40 8.08
N ASP A 19 5.51 -7.56 8.64
CA ASP A 19 4.58 -8.44 9.34
C ASP A 19 4.76 -8.27 10.85
N PRO A 20 3.69 -8.10 11.65
CA PRO A 20 3.79 -8.21 13.10
C PRO A 20 4.29 -9.62 13.44
N SER A 21 5.49 -9.70 14.00
CA SER A 21 6.09 -10.97 14.40
C SER A 21 5.19 -11.71 15.37
N SER A 22 5.05 -13.03 15.19
CA SER A 22 4.57 -13.87 16.27
C SER A 22 5.54 -13.73 17.46
N SER A 23 5.01 -13.36 18.61
CA SER A 23 5.77 -13.23 19.86
C SER A 23 6.47 -14.53 20.28
N ILE A 24 6.07 -15.66 19.72
CA ILE A 24 6.52 -17.01 20.07
C ILE A 24 7.69 -17.47 19.19
N THR A 25 7.64 -17.25 17.88
CA THR A 25 8.63 -17.83 16.95
C THR A 25 9.69 -16.85 16.47
N LYS A 26 9.55 -15.55 16.75
CA LYS A 26 10.43 -14.45 16.28
C LYS A 26 10.77 -14.48 14.78
N GLY A 27 10.01 -15.23 14.00
CA GLY A 27 10.17 -15.40 12.57
C GLY A 27 9.01 -14.75 11.80
N SER A 28 9.32 -14.15 10.65
CA SER A 28 8.29 -13.84 9.66
C SER A 28 7.74 -15.14 9.11
N ILE A 29 6.43 -15.26 9.03
CA ILE A 29 5.80 -16.43 8.42
C ILE A 29 6.21 -16.42 6.94
N MET A 30 6.77 -17.53 6.45
CA MET A 30 7.06 -17.71 5.00
C MET A 30 5.81 -17.56 4.11
N GLY A 31 4.64 -17.32 4.71
CA GLY A 31 3.37 -17.10 4.05
C GLY A 31 3.35 -15.94 3.05
N ASP A 32 4.19 -14.92 3.22
CA ASP A 32 4.24 -13.82 2.27
C ASP A 32 4.86 -14.24 0.93
N LYS A 33 5.90 -15.08 0.96
CA LYS A 33 6.48 -15.64 -0.27
C LYS A 33 5.52 -16.60 -0.98
N THR A 34 4.75 -17.38 -0.25
CA THR A 34 3.75 -18.30 -0.84
C THR A 34 2.56 -17.56 -1.44
N ARG A 35 2.15 -16.42 -0.88
CA ARG A 35 1.12 -15.56 -1.48
C ARG A 35 1.60 -14.83 -2.74
N MET A 36 2.91 -14.69 -2.92
CA MET A 36 3.53 -13.96 -4.03
C MET A 36 4.33 -14.88 -4.97
N GLU A 37 3.95 -16.17 -5.08
CA GLU A 37 4.72 -17.20 -5.80
C GLU A 37 5.14 -16.78 -7.23
N ASN A 38 4.26 -16.14 -7.98
CA ASN A 38 4.57 -15.67 -9.32
C ASN A 38 5.54 -14.48 -9.31
N LEU A 39 5.46 -13.64 -8.29
CA LEU A 39 6.29 -12.44 -8.18
C LEU A 39 7.70 -12.78 -7.69
N VAL A 40 7.84 -13.79 -6.83
CA VAL A 40 9.14 -14.28 -6.33
C VAL A 40 10.04 -14.83 -7.45
N LYS A 41 9.43 -15.37 -8.53
CA LYS A 41 10.15 -15.94 -9.66
C LYS A 41 10.61 -14.90 -10.68
N ASP A 42 10.17 -13.66 -10.53
CA ASP A 42 10.49 -12.59 -11.48
C ASP A 42 11.89 -12.03 -11.16
N PRO A 43 12.85 -12.04 -12.12
CA PRO A 43 14.21 -11.57 -11.90
C PRO A 43 14.31 -10.07 -11.59
N ASN A 44 13.29 -9.28 -11.89
CA ASN A 44 13.23 -7.86 -11.61
C ASN A 44 12.62 -7.57 -10.22
N VAL A 45 12.27 -8.60 -9.44
CA VAL A 45 11.59 -8.43 -8.16
C VAL A 45 12.38 -9.01 -7.02
N TYR A 46 12.55 -8.22 -5.98
CA TYR A 46 13.11 -8.64 -4.69
C TYR A 46 12.03 -8.58 -3.62
N ILE A 47 11.85 -9.64 -2.87
CA ILE A 47 10.87 -9.70 -1.77
C ILE A 47 11.59 -10.01 -0.47
N ARG A 48 11.47 -9.11 0.50
CA ARG A 48 12.01 -9.25 1.84
C ARG A 48 10.90 -9.27 2.88
N PRO A 49 10.63 -10.42 3.52
CA PRO A 49 9.86 -10.46 4.75
C PRO A 49 10.65 -9.78 5.87
N SER A 50 10.02 -8.84 6.56
CA SER A 50 10.62 -8.14 7.71
C SER A 50 9.77 -8.44 8.94
N PRO A 51 10.25 -9.27 9.89
CA PRO A 51 9.53 -9.47 11.13
C PRO A 51 9.48 -8.13 11.88
N ALA A 52 8.30 -7.72 12.30
CA ALA A 52 8.14 -6.66 13.27
C ALA A 52 8.75 -7.15 14.57
N GLY A 53 9.90 -6.58 14.98
CA GLY A 53 10.47 -6.86 16.29
C GLY A 53 9.53 -6.43 17.41
N ASN A 54 9.82 -6.82 18.66
CA ASN A 54 9.01 -6.48 19.84
C ASN A 54 8.92 -4.95 20.13
N GLU A 55 9.65 -4.12 19.39
CA GLU A 55 9.65 -2.67 19.54
C GLU A 55 9.10 -2.00 18.28
N LEU A 56 8.03 -1.22 18.43
CA LEU A 56 7.44 -0.40 17.36
C LEU A 56 8.49 0.47 16.62
N GLY A 57 9.50 0.99 17.34
CA GLY A 57 10.61 1.75 16.76
C GLY A 57 11.62 0.90 15.97
N GLY A 58 11.80 -0.37 16.33
CA GLY A 58 12.79 -1.26 15.68
C GLY A 58 12.41 -1.64 14.25
N VAL A 59 11.12 -1.79 13.95
CA VAL A 59 10.61 -2.04 12.59
C VAL A 59 10.88 -0.84 11.69
N SER A 60 10.62 0.35 12.19
CA SER A 60 10.82 1.59 11.46
C SER A 60 12.27 1.75 11.00
N ASN A 61 13.24 1.53 11.87
CA ASN A 61 14.66 1.70 11.55
C ASN A 61 15.15 0.68 10.52
N LYS A 62 14.87 -0.60 10.71
CA LYS A 62 15.27 -1.66 9.76
C LYS A 62 14.61 -1.51 8.39
N THR A 63 13.39 -1.02 8.33
CA THR A 63 12.70 -0.76 7.07
C THR A 63 13.33 0.43 6.34
N ARG A 64 13.66 1.52 7.04
CA ARG A 64 14.37 2.68 6.45
C ARG A 64 15.74 2.28 5.90
N GLU A 65 16.54 1.51 6.65
CA GLU A 65 17.82 0.98 6.17
C GLU A 65 17.64 0.11 4.91
N SER A 66 16.58 -0.70 4.87
CA SER A 66 16.26 -1.54 3.71
C SER A 66 15.84 -0.74 2.50
N ILE A 67 15.11 0.37 2.68
CA ILE A 67 14.77 1.30 1.60
C ILE A 67 16.04 1.84 0.97
N ILE A 68 16.96 2.40 1.78
CA ILE A 68 18.24 2.95 1.31
C ILE A 68 19.06 1.92 0.53
N LEU A 69 19.10 0.67 1.01
CA LEU A 69 19.78 -0.40 0.32
C LEU A 69 19.13 -0.75 -1.02
N CYS A 70 17.80 -0.79 -1.08
CA CYS A 70 17.06 -1.03 -2.33
C CYS A 70 17.28 0.10 -3.34
N GLU A 71 17.22 1.35 -2.91
CA GLU A 71 17.52 2.52 -3.76
C GLU A 71 18.94 2.44 -4.32
N SER A 72 19.94 2.17 -3.46
CA SER A 72 21.33 2.01 -3.85
C SER A 72 21.56 0.84 -4.81
N ALA A 73 20.75 -0.21 -4.72
CA ALA A 73 20.77 -1.36 -5.62
C ALA A 73 20.03 -1.10 -6.95
N GLY A 74 19.47 0.08 -7.15
CA GLY A 74 18.83 0.51 -8.40
C GLY A 74 17.41 -0.06 -8.59
N TYR A 75 16.67 -0.26 -7.51
CA TYR A 75 15.24 -0.55 -7.61
C TYR A 75 14.47 0.73 -7.95
N ASP A 76 13.59 0.66 -8.95
CA ASP A 76 12.79 1.79 -9.40
C ASP A 76 11.63 2.09 -8.44
N ILE A 77 11.08 1.04 -7.81
CA ILE A 77 9.89 1.12 -6.97
C ILE A 77 10.09 0.23 -5.74
N ILE A 78 9.81 0.77 -4.57
CA ILE A 78 9.85 0.05 -3.30
C ILE A 78 8.43 0.01 -2.73
N LEU A 79 7.83 -1.17 -2.69
CA LEU A 79 6.52 -1.40 -2.11
C LEU A 79 6.68 -1.85 -0.66
N ILE A 80 6.14 -1.09 0.28
CA ILE A 80 6.13 -1.45 1.69
C ILE A 80 4.72 -1.93 2.04
N GLU A 81 4.59 -3.21 2.35
CA GLU A 81 3.32 -3.83 2.71
C GLU A 81 3.19 -3.94 4.22
N THR A 82 2.06 -3.51 4.77
CA THR A 82 1.66 -3.72 6.16
C THR A 82 0.39 -4.55 6.24
N VAL A 83 0.25 -5.33 7.31
CA VAL A 83 -0.93 -6.21 7.50
C VAL A 83 -2.12 -5.53 8.20
N GLY A 84 -2.02 -4.23 8.48
CA GLY A 84 -3.13 -3.45 9.07
C GLY A 84 -3.37 -3.69 10.56
N VAL A 85 -2.39 -4.25 11.28
CA VAL A 85 -2.46 -4.44 12.74
C VAL A 85 -1.21 -3.86 13.42
N GLY A 86 -1.35 -3.31 14.61
CA GLY A 86 -0.21 -2.92 15.47
C GLY A 86 0.36 -1.53 15.25
N GLN A 87 -0.32 -0.61 14.58
CA GLN A 87 0.11 0.79 14.33
C GLN A 87 1.35 0.96 13.44
N SER A 88 1.77 -0.09 12.73
CA SER A 88 2.86 -0.03 11.76
C SER A 88 2.57 0.92 10.58
N GLU A 89 1.29 1.18 10.31
CA GLU A 89 0.83 2.07 9.23
C GLU A 89 1.33 3.50 9.41
N ILE A 90 1.31 4.03 10.64
CA ILE A 90 1.79 5.39 10.93
C ILE A 90 3.29 5.49 10.68
N SER A 91 4.05 4.50 11.17
CA SER A 91 5.50 4.46 10.96
C SER A 91 5.88 4.31 9.49
N VAL A 92 5.07 3.58 8.70
CA VAL A 92 5.28 3.43 7.26
C VAL A 92 4.94 4.73 6.52
N TYR A 93 3.87 5.44 6.91
CA TYR A 93 3.51 6.72 6.30
C TYR A 93 4.67 7.73 6.32
N GLU A 94 5.44 7.78 7.41
CA GLU A 94 6.58 8.71 7.57
C GLU A 94 7.82 8.36 6.71
N MET A 95 7.81 7.22 6.01
CA MET A 95 8.97 6.77 5.23
C MET A 95 8.64 6.48 3.76
N VAL A 96 7.43 6.80 3.32
CA VAL A 96 6.99 6.57 1.94
C VAL A 96 6.61 7.87 1.25
N ASP A 97 6.80 7.92 -0.05
CA ASP A 97 6.44 9.07 -0.89
C ASP A 97 4.97 9.09 -1.25
N TYR A 98 4.30 7.94 -1.18
CA TYR A 98 2.89 7.76 -1.51
C TYR A 98 2.25 6.69 -0.61
N PHE A 99 1.16 7.03 0.06
CA PHE A 99 0.47 6.14 0.97
C PHE A 99 -0.84 5.62 0.37
N LEU A 100 -0.83 4.35 -0.05
CA LEU A 100 -1.96 3.65 -0.64
C LEU A 100 -2.73 2.86 0.44
N LEU A 101 -3.95 3.24 0.75
CA LEU A 101 -4.80 2.52 1.68
C LEU A 101 -5.65 1.48 0.93
N LEU A 102 -5.45 0.19 1.26
CA LEU A 102 -6.24 -0.90 0.68
C LEU A 102 -7.37 -1.29 1.63
N LYS A 103 -8.59 -1.37 1.10
CA LYS A 103 -9.79 -1.79 1.81
C LYS A 103 -10.52 -2.89 1.06
N LEU A 104 -11.37 -3.61 1.77
CA LEU A 104 -12.27 -4.62 1.21
C LEU A 104 -13.70 -4.19 1.47
N ALA A 105 -14.57 -4.35 0.48
CA ALA A 105 -16.01 -4.14 0.68
C ALA A 105 -16.61 -5.25 1.54
N GLY A 106 -17.59 -4.92 2.37
CA GLY A 106 -18.32 -5.89 3.18
C GLY A 106 -17.57 -6.47 4.40
N ALA A 107 -16.45 -5.85 4.80
CA ALA A 107 -15.65 -6.30 5.95
C ALA A 107 -16.19 -5.84 7.33
N GLY A 108 -17.45 -5.41 7.40
CA GLY A 108 -18.09 -4.87 8.60
C GLY A 108 -18.31 -3.35 8.51
N ASP A 109 -18.56 -2.70 9.63
CA ASP A 109 -18.78 -1.25 9.70
C ASP A 109 -17.49 -0.50 9.28
N GLU A 110 -17.35 -0.29 7.98
CA GLU A 110 -16.08 0.01 7.30
C GLU A 110 -15.48 1.32 7.76
N LEU A 111 -16.32 2.27 8.15
CA LEU A 111 -15.87 3.58 8.65
C LEU A 111 -15.65 3.60 10.17
N GLN A 112 -16.38 2.80 10.95
CA GLN A 112 -16.28 2.80 12.42
C GLN A 112 -15.03 2.07 12.93
N GLY A 113 -14.57 1.03 12.24
CA GLY A 113 -13.36 0.26 12.60
C GLY A 113 -12.04 0.92 12.18
N ILE A 114 -12.10 1.97 11.36
CA ILE A 114 -10.90 2.65 10.86
C ILE A 114 -10.51 3.78 11.81
N LYS A 115 -9.27 3.75 12.27
CA LYS A 115 -8.68 4.90 12.96
C LYS A 115 -8.72 6.09 12.00
N ARG A 116 -9.45 7.15 12.36
CA ARG A 116 -9.63 8.36 11.52
C ARG A 116 -8.32 8.88 10.91
N GLY A 117 -7.22 8.80 11.65
CA GLY A 117 -5.90 9.24 11.18
C GLY A 117 -5.38 8.51 9.95
N ILE A 118 -5.73 7.23 9.74
CA ILE A 118 -5.24 6.48 8.58
C ILE A 118 -5.90 6.97 7.27
N ILE A 119 -7.19 7.31 7.32
CA ILE A 119 -7.90 7.87 6.16
C ILE A 119 -7.30 9.22 5.76
N GLU A 120 -6.99 10.07 6.75
CA GLU A 120 -6.37 11.37 6.55
C GLU A 120 -4.97 11.26 5.91
N MET A 121 -4.19 10.24 6.29
CA MET A 121 -2.87 9.98 5.73
C MET A 121 -2.92 9.50 4.28
N ALA A 122 -3.99 8.81 3.85
CA ALA A 122 -4.06 8.18 2.53
C ALA A 122 -3.94 9.18 1.39
N ASP A 123 -3.07 8.88 0.42
CA ASP A 123 -2.98 9.59 -0.85
C ASP A 123 -3.92 8.99 -1.90
N SER A 124 -4.29 7.73 -1.75
CA SER A 124 -5.49 7.16 -2.35
C SER A 124 -6.04 6.00 -1.52
N ILE A 125 -7.31 5.70 -1.72
CA ILE A 125 -8.02 4.59 -1.10
C ILE A 125 -8.53 3.66 -2.20
N ILE A 126 -8.14 2.39 -2.11
CA ILE A 126 -8.50 1.38 -3.10
C ILE A 126 -9.39 0.33 -2.45
N ILE A 127 -10.60 0.18 -2.98
CA ILE A 127 -11.51 -0.89 -2.58
C ILE A 127 -11.22 -2.11 -3.45
N ASN A 128 -10.51 -3.07 -2.89
CA ASN A 128 -10.12 -4.29 -3.61
C ASN A 128 -11.22 -5.36 -3.55
N LYS A 129 -11.07 -6.42 -4.35
CA LYS A 129 -12.04 -7.49 -4.57
C LYS A 129 -13.36 -7.00 -5.17
N SER A 130 -13.29 -5.99 -6.04
CA SER A 130 -14.43 -5.50 -6.81
C SER A 130 -14.68 -6.39 -8.03
N ASP A 131 -15.05 -7.66 -7.75
CA ASP A 131 -15.36 -8.67 -8.75
C ASP A 131 -16.49 -9.59 -8.27
N GLY A 132 -17.08 -10.37 -9.20
CA GLY A 132 -18.19 -11.26 -8.91
C GLY A 132 -19.37 -10.55 -8.24
N ASP A 133 -19.89 -11.16 -7.20
CA ASP A 133 -21.04 -10.65 -6.43
C ASP A 133 -20.68 -9.45 -5.53
N ASN A 134 -19.39 -9.11 -5.43
CA ASN A 134 -18.93 -8.05 -4.54
C ASN A 134 -18.86 -6.66 -5.21
N ILE A 135 -19.18 -6.54 -6.49
CA ILE A 135 -19.07 -5.30 -7.26
C ILE A 135 -19.92 -4.17 -6.65
N GLU A 136 -21.18 -4.45 -6.32
CA GLU A 136 -22.09 -3.43 -5.78
C GLU A 136 -21.69 -2.98 -4.39
N ALA A 137 -21.26 -3.92 -3.52
CA ALA A 137 -20.71 -3.58 -2.20
C ALA A 137 -19.44 -2.74 -2.31
N ALA A 138 -18.57 -3.03 -3.29
CA ALA A 138 -17.37 -2.23 -3.53
C ALA A 138 -17.69 -0.80 -4.00
N LYS A 139 -18.70 -0.60 -4.83
CA LYS A 139 -19.18 0.72 -5.26
C LYS A 139 -19.79 1.52 -4.10
N GLN A 140 -20.55 0.85 -3.24
CA GLN A 140 -21.10 1.47 -2.04
C GLN A 140 -19.98 1.94 -1.13
N ALA A 141 -19.02 1.07 -0.79
CA ALA A 141 -17.86 1.41 0.02
C ALA A 141 -17.06 2.57 -0.61
N GLN A 142 -16.86 2.55 -1.95
CA GLN A 142 -16.23 3.66 -2.65
C GLN A 142 -16.94 5.00 -2.40
N SER A 143 -18.26 5.01 -2.44
CA SER A 143 -19.06 6.22 -2.23
C SER A 143 -18.94 6.73 -0.79
N GLU A 144 -18.95 5.82 0.19
CA GLU A 144 -18.80 6.14 1.62
C GLU A 144 -17.40 6.74 1.91
N PHE A 145 -16.34 6.14 1.36
CA PHE A 145 -14.98 6.68 1.51
C PHE A 145 -14.77 8.01 0.79
N LYS A 146 -15.40 8.24 -0.38
CA LYS A 146 -15.40 9.55 -1.05
C LYS A 146 -16.03 10.62 -0.18
N LEU A 147 -17.16 10.31 0.45
CA LEU A 147 -17.83 11.23 1.37
C LEU A 147 -16.93 11.49 2.59
N ALA A 148 -16.35 10.46 3.18
CA ALA A 148 -15.44 10.62 4.31
C ALA A 148 -14.25 11.53 3.97
N LEU A 149 -13.60 11.32 2.82
CA LEU A 149 -12.46 12.15 2.37
C LEU A 149 -12.86 13.62 2.15
N SER A 150 -14.09 13.89 1.70
CA SER A 150 -14.55 15.27 1.47
C SER A 150 -14.65 16.10 2.76
N LEU A 151 -14.62 15.47 3.93
CA LEU A 151 -14.67 16.14 5.23
C LEU A 151 -13.27 16.57 5.73
N TYR A 152 -12.20 16.14 5.08
CA TYR A 152 -10.84 16.50 5.46
C TYR A 152 -10.35 17.73 4.70
N PRO A 153 -9.45 18.53 5.28
CA PRO A 153 -8.85 19.67 4.61
C PRO A 153 -7.94 19.21 3.46
N ILE A 154 -7.70 20.13 2.53
CA ILE A 154 -6.76 19.90 1.42
C ILE A 154 -5.35 19.65 2.00
N LYS A 155 -4.70 18.58 1.55
CA LYS A 155 -3.34 18.22 1.96
C LYS A 155 -2.32 19.30 1.58
N ALA A 156 -1.21 19.37 2.32
CA ALA A 156 -0.09 20.25 2.00
C ALA A 156 0.48 20.02 0.60
N SER A 157 0.47 18.79 0.13
CA SER A 157 0.84 18.40 -1.24
C SER A 157 -0.03 19.00 -2.34
N LYS A 158 -1.19 19.58 -2.00
CA LYS A 158 -2.25 19.99 -2.93
C LYS A 158 -2.85 18.84 -3.75
N TRP A 159 -2.52 17.61 -3.38
CA TRP A 159 -3.14 16.42 -3.95
C TRP A 159 -4.52 16.19 -3.34
N ASN A 160 -5.47 15.85 -4.19
CA ASN A 160 -6.81 15.43 -3.75
C ASN A 160 -6.87 13.90 -3.79
N PRO A 161 -6.90 13.20 -2.65
CA PRO A 161 -6.91 11.75 -2.63
C PRO A 161 -8.11 11.17 -3.38
N MET A 162 -7.89 10.15 -4.20
CA MET A 162 -8.94 9.48 -4.95
C MET A 162 -9.38 8.20 -4.26
N VAL A 163 -10.63 7.80 -4.50
CA VAL A 163 -11.15 6.49 -4.07
C VAL A 163 -11.56 5.73 -5.32
N THR A 164 -10.88 4.62 -5.57
CA THR A 164 -11.13 3.75 -6.74
C THR A 164 -11.41 2.32 -6.31
N THR A 165 -11.97 1.53 -7.21
CA THR A 165 -12.18 0.10 -7.01
C THR A 165 -11.19 -0.69 -7.85
N CYS A 166 -10.78 -1.88 -7.40
CA CYS A 166 -9.98 -2.79 -8.22
C CYS A 166 -10.30 -4.25 -7.94
N SER A 167 -9.87 -5.11 -8.85
CA SER A 167 -9.83 -6.56 -8.66
C SER A 167 -8.41 -7.06 -8.88
N SER A 168 -7.82 -7.63 -7.84
CA SER A 168 -6.50 -8.28 -7.94
C SER A 168 -6.54 -9.60 -8.72
N ILE A 169 -7.73 -10.19 -8.91
CA ILE A 169 -7.93 -11.43 -9.66
C ILE A 169 -8.01 -11.13 -11.15
N ASN A 170 -8.90 -10.21 -11.53
CA ASN A 170 -9.15 -9.85 -12.93
C ASN A 170 -8.20 -8.77 -13.45
N LEU A 171 -7.37 -8.19 -12.58
CA LEU A 171 -6.45 -7.08 -12.82
C LEU A 171 -7.14 -5.76 -13.24
N ASN A 172 -8.46 -5.68 -13.09
CA ASN A 172 -9.21 -4.45 -13.36
C ASN A 172 -8.83 -3.36 -12.34
N GLY A 173 -8.66 -2.13 -12.80
CA GLY A 173 -8.31 -0.98 -11.95
C GLY A 173 -6.83 -0.88 -11.56
N ILE A 174 -5.97 -1.85 -11.92
CA ILE A 174 -4.54 -1.83 -11.52
C ILE A 174 -3.75 -0.78 -12.32
N GLU A 175 -4.02 -0.64 -13.61
CA GLU A 175 -3.40 0.39 -14.44
C GLU A 175 -3.81 1.79 -14.01
N GLU A 176 -5.07 1.98 -13.66
CA GLU A 176 -5.63 3.24 -13.16
C GLU A 176 -4.95 3.66 -11.85
N ILE A 177 -4.72 2.70 -10.94
CA ILE A 177 -3.97 2.96 -9.69
C ILE A 177 -2.55 3.46 -10.01
N TRP A 178 -1.86 2.81 -10.94
CA TRP A 178 -0.52 3.25 -11.31
C TRP A 178 -0.52 4.63 -11.98
N THR A 179 -1.48 4.88 -12.83
CA THR A 179 -1.66 6.20 -13.48
C THR A 179 -1.90 7.29 -12.44
N GLU A 180 -2.71 7.01 -11.41
CA GLU A 180 -2.97 7.92 -10.31
C GLU A 180 -1.68 8.24 -9.52
N ILE A 181 -0.91 7.22 -9.16
CA ILE A 181 0.41 7.39 -8.51
C ILE A 181 1.33 8.28 -9.37
N CYS A 182 1.41 8.02 -10.66
CA CYS A 182 2.21 8.85 -11.57
C CYS A 182 1.74 10.31 -11.62
N ASN A 183 0.44 10.55 -11.58
CA ASN A 183 -0.13 11.89 -11.57
C ASN A 183 0.15 12.64 -10.26
N TYR A 184 0.13 11.94 -9.13
CA TYR A 184 0.57 12.47 -7.84
C TYR A 184 2.01 13.00 -7.93
N PHE A 185 2.96 12.18 -8.42
CA PHE A 185 4.36 12.60 -8.55
C PHE A 185 4.55 13.74 -9.54
N LYS A 186 3.78 13.76 -10.64
CA LYS A 186 3.82 14.91 -11.59
C LYS A 186 3.37 16.19 -10.91
N LEU A 187 2.29 16.14 -10.13
CA LEU A 187 1.78 17.31 -9.42
C LEU A 187 2.75 17.80 -8.35
N THR A 188 3.23 16.88 -7.48
CA THR A 188 4.06 17.21 -6.33
C THR A 188 5.45 17.70 -6.72
N LYS A 189 6.02 17.17 -7.82
CA LYS A 189 7.25 17.71 -8.43
C LYS A 189 7.02 19.09 -9.02
N LYS A 190 5.88 19.32 -9.69
CA LYS A 190 5.56 20.62 -10.31
C LYS A 190 5.37 21.74 -9.28
N ASN A 191 4.78 21.42 -8.13
CA ASN A 191 4.49 22.42 -7.08
C ASN A 191 5.58 22.51 -6.00
N GLY A 192 6.66 21.73 -6.10
CA GLY A 192 7.80 21.76 -5.18
C GLY A 192 7.55 21.11 -3.83
N TYR A 193 6.51 20.27 -3.70
CA TYR A 193 6.24 19.51 -2.49
C TYR A 193 7.18 18.29 -2.36
N PHE A 194 7.52 17.66 -3.48
CA PHE A 194 8.41 16.49 -3.60
C PHE A 194 9.82 16.92 -3.97
#